data_8c6922167b6c612872dfa23007056611
#
_entry.id   8c6922167b6c612872dfa23007056611
#
_cell.length_a   1.000
_cell.length_b   1.000
_cell.length_c   1.000
_cell.angle_alpha   90.00
_cell.angle_beta   90.00
_cell.angle_gamma   90.00
#
_symmetry.space_group_name_H-M   'P 1'
#
loop_
_entity.id
_entity.type
_entity.pdbx_description
1 polymer ?
#
loop_
_entity_poly.entity_id
_entity_poly.type
_entity_poly.pdbx_seq_one_letter_code
_entity_poly.pdbx_strand_id
1 'polypeptide(L)'
;MSVLEIRDLQVSVKLPEGALKPILAGVTLTVRSGETHAIMGPNGSGKSTLAYSIAGHPKYEITGGTVTLDGQDVLAMAVDERARAGLFLAMQYPVEVPGVSVANFLRTAKTAIDGEAPKLRTWGADLKGAMERLGMDPAFAQRNVNEGFSGGEKKRHEIVQLELLRPKIAILDETDSGLDVDALRVVSEGVNRVKETTGIGTLLITHYTRILRYIKPDFVHVFVAGKIVEEGGPELAEKLEAEGYERYVTGAAA
;
A
#
# COMPACT_ATOMS: atom_id res chain seq x y z
N MET A 1 7.23 16.03 -9.45
CA MET A 1 7.82 14.77 -9.00
C MET A 1 7.55 14.69 -7.51
N SER A 2 6.73 13.73 -7.07
CA SER A 2 6.34 13.66 -5.66
C SER A 2 7.32 12.81 -4.86
N VAL A 3 7.48 13.14 -3.57
CA VAL A 3 8.43 12.48 -2.66
C VAL A 3 7.76 12.23 -1.31
N LEU A 4 7.72 10.98 -0.89
CA LEU A 4 7.42 10.57 0.48
C LEU A 4 8.73 10.40 1.23
N GLU A 5 8.96 11.19 2.27
CA GLU A 5 10.13 11.07 3.13
C GLU A 5 9.70 10.62 4.53
N ILE A 6 10.33 9.58 5.00
CA ILE A 6 10.19 9.02 6.35
C ILE A 6 11.54 9.16 7.03
N ARG A 7 11.62 9.79 8.19
CA ARG A 7 12.86 10.01 8.93
C ARG A 7 12.69 9.60 10.37
N ASP A 8 13.49 8.63 10.79
CA ASP A 8 13.55 8.11 12.17
C ASP A 8 12.17 7.80 12.78
N LEU A 9 11.24 7.25 11.97
CA LEU A 9 9.87 7.00 12.39
C LEU A 9 9.81 5.93 13.48
N GLN A 10 9.31 6.31 14.64
CA GLN A 10 9.11 5.47 15.81
C GLN A 10 7.61 5.35 16.09
N VAL A 11 7.15 4.12 16.26
CA VAL A 11 5.72 3.83 16.43
C VAL A 11 5.49 2.77 17.49
N SER A 12 4.50 3.00 18.33
CA SER A 12 4.01 2.05 19.30
C SER A 12 2.56 1.63 19.01
N VAL A 13 2.20 0.42 19.40
CA VAL A 13 0.81 -0.05 19.39
C VAL A 13 0.19 0.17 20.75
N LYS A 14 -1.05 0.69 20.79
CA LYS A 14 -1.85 0.82 22.02
C LYS A 14 -2.43 -0.53 22.40
N LEU A 15 -2.05 -1.02 23.57
CA LEU A 15 -2.61 -2.25 24.16
C LEU A 15 -3.93 -1.94 24.87
N PRO A 16 -4.81 -2.95 25.09
CA PRO A 16 -6.11 -2.76 25.75
C PRO A 16 -6.02 -2.11 27.14
N GLU A 17 -4.93 -2.32 27.87
CA GLU A 17 -4.66 -1.75 29.20
C GLU A 17 -4.08 -0.33 29.16
N GLY A 18 -4.00 0.30 27.97
CA GLY A 18 -3.44 1.64 27.78
C GLY A 18 -1.90 1.68 27.69
N ALA A 19 -1.22 0.57 27.88
CA ALA A 19 0.23 0.48 27.72
C ALA A 19 0.63 0.61 26.24
N LEU A 20 1.78 1.21 25.98
CA LEU A 20 2.37 1.32 24.65
C LEU A 20 3.44 0.25 24.45
N LYS A 21 3.33 -0.52 23.38
CA LYS A 21 4.35 -1.48 22.96
C LYS A 21 5.06 -0.95 21.72
N PRO A 22 6.37 -0.66 21.79
CA PRO A 22 7.15 -0.23 20.61
C PRO A 22 7.15 -1.31 19.53
N ILE A 23 6.96 -0.88 18.27
CA ILE A 23 6.97 -1.75 17.09
C ILE A 23 7.97 -1.25 16.05
N LEU A 24 7.96 0.06 15.74
CA LEU A 24 8.96 0.67 14.86
C LEU A 24 10.00 1.42 15.71
N ALA A 25 11.26 1.24 15.36
CA ALA A 25 12.39 1.69 16.15
C ALA A 25 13.36 2.58 15.33
N GLY A 26 12.79 3.54 14.57
CA GLY A 26 13.57 4.48 13.79
C GLY A 26 13.69 4.08 12.32
N VAL A 27 12.56 4.08 11.58
CA VAL A 27 12.53 3.79 10.15
C VAL A 27 12.85 5.06 9.36
N THR A 28 13.85 4.97 8.47
CA THR A 28 14.19 6.03 7.52
C THR A 28 14.12 5.47 6.10
N LEU A 29 13.32 6.11 5.24
CA LEU A 29 13.06 5.67 3.87
C LEU A 29 12.56 6.86 3.04
N THR A 30 12.99 6.93 1.78
CA THR A 30 12.47 7.91 0.82
C THR A 30 11.95 7.18 -0.40
N VAL A 31 10.71 7.47 -0.80
CA VAL A 31 10.05 6.92 -2.00
C VAL A 31 9.70 8.07 -2.93
N ARG A 32 10.17 8.02 -4.18
CA ARG A 32 9.89 9.05 -5.20
C ARG A 32 8.91 8.54 -6.24
N SER A 33 8.23 9.47 -6.90
CA SER A 33 7.43 9.18 -8.09
C SER A 33 8.24 8.35 -9.10
N GLY A 34 7.63 7.29 -9.63
CA GLY A 34 8.24 6.37 -10.58
C GLY A 34 9.12 5.29 -9.98
N GLU A 35 9.49 5.38 -8.69
CA GLU A 35 10.26 4.34 -7.99
C GLU A 35 9.33 3.28 -7.38
N THR A 36 9.82 2.05 -7.34
CA THR A 36 9.20 0.93 -6.60
C THR A 36 10.17 0.45 -5.54
N HIS A 37 9.78 0.57 -4.28
CA HIS A 37 10.51 0.10 -3.13
C HIS A 37 9.82 -1.14 -2.55
N ALA A 38 10.52 -2.25 -2.44
CA ALA A 38 10.02 -3.46 -1.80
C ALA A 38 10.50 -3.54 -0.35
N ILE A 39 9.58 -3.67 0.59
CA ILE A 39 9.87 -3.95 2.01
C ILE A 39 9.66 -5.45 2.23
N MET A 40 10.74 -6.14 2.55
CA MET A 40 10.75 -7.57 2.81
C MET A 40 11.25 -7.88 4.22
N GLY A 41 10.71 -8.91 4.85
CA GLY A 41 11.12 -9.30 6.20
C GLY A 41 10.21 -10.35 6.81
N PRO A 42 10.62 -10.97 7.92
CA PRO A 42 9.83 -12.00 8.57
C PRO A 42 8.49 -11.47 9.08
N ASN A 43 7.56 -12.39 9.35
CA ASN A 43 6.28 -12.04 9.96
C ASN A 43 6.49 -11.43 11.35
N GLY A 44 5.69 -10.40 11.67
CA GLY A 44 5.80 -9.70 12.95
C GLY A 44 6.94 -8.67 13.03
N SER A 45 7.70 -8.43 11.95
CA SER A 45 8.79 -7.43 11.95
C SER A 45 8.32 -5.98 12.00
N GLY A 46 7.03 -5.69 11.75
CA GLY A 46 6.45 -4.34 11.78
C GLY A 46 6.13 -3.73 10.42
N LYS A 47 6.22 -4.48 9.30
CA LYS A 47 5.97 -3.97 7.94
C LYS A 47 4.57 -3.34 7.78
N SER A 48 3.52 -4.06 8.16
CA SER A 48 2.16 -3.53 8.11
C SER A 48 1.95 -2.38 9.09
N THR A 49 2.66 -2.38 10.24
CA THR A 49 2.66 -1.23 11.16
C THR A 49 3.17 0.02 10.47
N LEU A 50 4.23 -0.08 9.65
CA LEU A 50 4.73 1.05 8.86
C LEU A 50 3.64 1.58 7.92
N ALA A 51 3.01 0.71 7.13
CA ALA A 51 1.94 1.07 6.20
C ALA A 51 0.77 1.77 6.89
N TYR A 52 0.23 1.15 7.94
CA TYR A 52 -0.92 1.67 8.67
C TYR A 52 -0.62 2.94 9.46
N SER A 53 0.59 3.11 9.97
CA SER A 53 0.99 4.35 10.66
C SER A 53 1.06 5.53 9.71
N ILE A 54 1.63 5.35 8.52
CA ILE A 54 1.65 6.38 7.47
C ILE A 54 0.23 6.73 7.02
N ALA A 55 -0.66 5.73 6.92
CA ALA A 55 -2.06 5.93 6.56
C ALA A 55 -2.91 6.55 7.69
N GLY A 56 -2.40 6.63 8.93
CA GLY A 56 -3.10 7.26 10.06
C GLY A 56 -4.05 6.35 10.82
N HIS A 57 -3.81 5.06 10.85
CA HIS A 57 -4.67 4.11 11.58
C HIS A 57 -4.60 4.36 13.11
N PRO A 58 -5.76 4.52 13.80
CA PRO A 58 -5.83 4.99 15.19
C PRO A 58 -5.25 4.02 16.24
N LYS A 59 -5.00 2.76 15.87
CA LYS A 59 -4.37 1.76 16.73
C LYS A 59 -2.91 2.09 17.07
N TYR A 60 -2.25 2.86 16.19
CA TYR A 60 -0.83 3.15 16.29
C TYR A 60 -0.60 4.57 16.79
N GLU A 61 0.41 4.73 17.63
CA GLU A 61 0.85 6.01 18.16
C GLU A 61 2.26 6.31 17.65
N ILE A 62 2.41 7.49 17.04
CA ILE A 62 3.72 7.97 16.60
C ILE A 62 4.44 8.51 17.82
N THR A 63 5.57 7.91 18.16
CA THR A 63 6.38 8.29 19.34
C THR A 63 7.63 9.07 18.99
N GLY A 64 7.96 9.16 17.69
CA GLY A 64 9.08 9.95 17.20
C GLY A 64 9.22 9.93 15.69
N GLY A 65 10.09 10.78 15.17
CA GLY A 65 10.35 10.90 13.74
C GLY A 65 9.36 11.78 12.99
N THR A 66 9.52 11.82 11.66
CA THR A 66 8.69 12.63 10.75
C THR A 66 8.32 11.85 9.51
N VAL A 67 7.16 12.16 8.94
CA VAL A 67 6.71 11.68 7.62
C VAL A 67 6.21 12.88 6.84
N THR A 68 6.80 13.13 5.67
CA THR A 68 6.37 14.22 4.80
C THR A 68 6.05 13.72 3.40
N LEU A 69 5.05 14.32 2.77
CA LEU A 69 4.73 14.12 1.35
C LEU A 69 4.82 15.47 0.65
N ASP A 70 5.74 15.60 -0.30
CA ASP A 70 6.04 16.88 -0.98
C ASP A 70 6.34 18.03 0.02
N GLY A 71 7.00 17.73 1.13
CA GLY A 71 7.33 18.67 2.20
C GLY A 71 6.19 18.97 3.18
N GLN A 72 4.98 18.45 2.98
CA GLN A 72 3.86 18.59 3.91
C GLN A 72 3.91 17.52 4.99
N ASP A 73 3.71 17.88 6.25
CA ASP A 73 3.70 16.96 7.38
C ASP A 73 2.47 16.03 7.34
N VAL A 74 2.69 14.77 6.95
CA VAL A 74 1.64 13.75 6.89
C VAL A 74 1.11 13.37 8.26
N LEU A 75 1.94 13.44 9.30
CA LEU A 75 1.54 13.01 10.65
C LEU A 75 0.53 13.98 11.28
N ALA A 76 0.56 15.27 10.89
CA ALA A 76 -0.41 16.27 11.32
C ALA A 76 -1.77 16.19 10.60
N MET A 77 -1.84 15.44 9.48
CA MET A 77 -3.06 15.31 8.67
C MET A 77 -4.03 14.27 9.24
N ALA A 78 -5.34 14.54 9.12
CA ALA A 78 -6.38 13.52 9.28
C ALA A 78 -6.29 12.46 8.16
N VAL A 79 -6.91 11.29 8.36
CA VAL A 79 -6.82 10.15 7.42
C VAL A 79 -7.29 10.53 6.02
N ASP A 80 -8.40 11.26 5.91
CA ASP A 80 -8.95 11.73 4.64
C ASP A 80 -8.08 12.82 3.99
N GLU A 81 -7.40 13.65 4.78
CA GLU A 81 -6.44 14.65 4.29
C GLU A 81 -5.21 13.97 3.68
N ARG A 82 -4.70 12.90 4.30
CA ARG A 82 -3.61 12.09 3.74
C ARG A 82 -3.97 11.52 2.37
N ALA A 83 -5.19 10.99 2.24
CA ALA A 83 -5.70 10.48 0.96
C ALA A 83 -5.81 11.60 -0.10
N ARG A 84 -6.35 12.78 0.26
CA ARG A 84 -6.40 13.95 -0.63
C ARG A 84 -5.03 14.49 -1.00
N ALA A 85 -4.06 14.41 -0.09
CA ALA A 85 -2.67 14.78 -0.38
C ALA A 85 -2.00 13.86 -1.42
N GLY A 86 -2.55 12.65 -1.62
CA GLY A 86 -2.11 11.70 -2.63
C GLY A 86 -1.51 10.41 -2.07
N LEU A 87 -1.78 10.05 -0.80
CA LEU A 87 -1.45 8.74 -0.25
C LEU A 87 -2.56 7.74 -0.52
N PHE A 88 -2.19 6.51 -0.89
CA PHE A 88 -3.09 5.38 -1.04
C PHE A 88 -2.56 4.17 -0.28
N LEU A 89 -3.45 3.46 0.40
CA LEU A 89 -3.13 2.19 1.06
C LEU A 89 -4.02 1.09 0.49
N ALA A 90 -3.41 0.09 -0.18
CA ALA A 90 -4.03 -1.21 -0.39
C ALA A 90 -3.80 -2.05 0.87
N MET A 91 -4.88 -2.44 1.52
CA MET A 91 -4.83 -3.11 2.83
C MET A 91 -4.58 -4.61 2.67
N GLN A 92 -3.89 -5.21 3.63
CA GLN A 92 -3.77 -6.68 3.70
C GLN A 92 -5.16 -7.35 3.69
N TYR A 93 -6.09 -6.82 4.49
CA TYR A 93 -7.48 -7.29 4.56
C TYR A 93 -8.45 -6.14 4.26
N PRO A 94 -8.90 -5.98 3.00
CA PRO A 94 -9.83 -4.93 2.62
C PRO A 94 -11.18 -5.04 3.34
N VAL A 95 -11.63 -3.93 3.92
CA VAL A 95 -12.85 -3.86 4.73
C VAL A 95 -14.10 -3.85 3.85
N GLU A 96 -15.17 -4.48 4.31
CA GLU A 96 -16.49 -4.41 3.70
C GLU A 96 -17.24 -3.16 4.15
N VAL A 97 -17.96 -2.50 3.21
CA VAL A 97 -18.78 -1.34 3.51
C VAL A 97 -20.22 -1.62 3.03
N PRO A 98 -21.06 -2.25 3.88
CA PRO A 98 -22.44 -2.56 3.52
C PRO A 98 -23.23 -1.31 3.19
N GLY A 99 -24.12 -1.39 2.20
CA GLY A 99 -25.01 -0.29 1.80
C GLY A 99 -24.35 0.78 0.91
N VAL A 100 -23.06 0.69 0.63
CA VAL A 100 -22.37 1.64 -0.23
C VAL A 100 -21.86 0.91 -1.48
N SER A 101 -22.44 1.22 -2.65
CA SER A 101 -21.99 0.60 -3.90
C SER A 101 -20.58 1.06 -4.30
N VAL A 102 -19.83 0.18 -4.97
CA VAL A 102 -18.50 0.47 -5.51
C VAL A 102 -18.49 1.74 -6.36
N ALA A 103 -19.50 1.92 -7.22
CA ALA A 103 -19.61 3.11 -8.08
C ALA A 103 -19.76 4.40 -7.26
N ASN A 104 -20.60 4.39 -6.23
CA ASN A 104 -20.81 5.55 -5.36
C ASN A 104 -19.59 5.84 -4.50
N PHE A 105 -19.00 4.81 -3.91
CA PHE A 105 -17.78 4.94 -3.11
C PHE A 105 -16.66 5.61 -3.91
N LEU A 106 -16.33 5.06 -5.07
CA LEU A 106 -15.24 5.55 -5.91
C LEU A 106 -15.51 6.96 -6.46
N ARG A 107 -16.77 7.25 -6.85
CA ARG A 107 -17.14 8.58 -7.31
C ARG A 107 -17.02 9.62 -6.20
N THR A 108 -17.44 9.27 -4.99
CA THR A 108 -17.32 10.16 -3.83
C THR A 108 -15.86 10.39 -3.44
N ALA A 109 -15.04 9.34 -3.42
CA ALA A 109 -13.60 9.44 -3.17
C ALA A 109 -12.92 10.32 -4.23
N LYS A 110 -13.22 10.10 -5.52
CA LYS A 110 -12.69 10.93 -6.61
C LYS A 110 -13.11 12.38 -6.49
N THR A 111 -14.36 12.64 -6.14
CA THR A 111 -14.87 14.01 -5.88
C THR A 111 -14.09 14.69 -4.74
N ALA A 112 -13.80 13.96 -3.67
CA ALA A 112 -13.04 14.50 -2.53
C ALA A 112 -11.60 14.83 -2.89
N ILE A 113 -10.99 14.07 -3.80
CA ILE A 113 -9.61 14.28 -4.28
C ILE A 113 -9.54 15.45 -5.26
N ASP A 114 -10.43 15.48 -6.25
CA ASP A 114 -10.39 16.47 -7.34
C ASP A 114 -11.07 17.81 -6.96
N GLY A 115 -11.86 17.86 -5.88
CA GLY A 115 -12.66 19.02 -5.47
C GLY A 115 -13.97 19.18 -6.25
N GLU A 116 -14.17 18.42 -7.33
CA GLU A 116 -15.39 18.41 -8.14
C GLU A 116 -15.79 17.00 -8.57
N ALA A 117 -17.10 16.77 -8.72
CA ALA A 117 -17.60 15.46 -9.12
C ALA A 117 -17.30 15.16 -10.59
N PRO A 118 -16.77 13.97 -10.92
CA PRO A 118 -16.57 13.57 -12.30
C PRO A 118 -17.92 13.52 -13.05
N LYS A 119 -17.91 13.89 -14.33
CA LYS A 119 -19.10 13.86 -15.19
C LYS A 119 -19.61 12.42 -15.32
N LEU A 120 -20.89 12.18 -15.07
CA LEU A 120 -21.46 10.82 -15.00
C LEU A 120 -21.19 9.98 -16.26
N ARG A 121 -21.24 10.61 -17.44
CA ARG A 121 -21.04 9.91 -18.70
C ARG A 121 -19.63 9.34 -18.83
N THR A 122 -18.61 10.13 -18.54
CA THR A 122 -17.20 9.71 -18.61
C THR A 122 -16.87 8.79 -17.47
N TRP A 123 -17.35 9.11 -16.26
CA TRP A 123 -17.12 8.29 -15.05
C TRP A 123 -17.58 6.84 -15.21
N GLY A 124 -18.79 6.62 -15.76
CA GLY A 124 -19.31 5.28 -16.00
C GLY A 124 -18.43 4.47 -16.96
N ALA A 125 -17.92 5.12 -18.01
CA ALA A 125 -17.01 4.50 -18.97
C ALA A 125 -15.64 4.20 -18.35
N ASP A 126 -15.09 5.14 -17.55
CA ASP A 126 -13.80 4.99 -16.88
C ASP A 126 -13.84 3.83 -15.87
N LEU A 127 -14.90 3.76 -15.04
CA LEU A 127 -15.09 2.70 -14.06
C LEU A 127 -15.23 1.33 -14.73
N LYS A 128 -16.09 1.24 -15.76
CA LYS A 128 -16.26 0.02 -16.54
C LYS A 128 -14.93 -0.44 -17.15
N GLY A 129 -14.22 0.47 -17.81
CA GLY A 129 -12.94 0.17 -18.44
C GLY A 129 -11.86 -0.28 -17.44
N ALA A 130 -11.79 0.34 -16.26
CA ALA A 130 -10.88 -0.07 -15.20
C ALA A 130 -11.19 -1.50 -14.69
N MET A 131 -12.47 -1.83 -14.50
CA MET A 131 -12.90 -3.17 -14.09
C MET A 131 -12.56 -4.22 -15.16
N GLU A 132 -12.89 -3.96 -16.41
CA GLU A 132 -12.62 -4.87 -17.54
C GLU A 132 -11.12 -5.17 -17.69
N ARG A 133 -10.26 -4.16 -17.56
CA ARG A 133 -8.78 -4.34 -17.60
C ARG A 133 -8.25 -5.24 -16.49
N LEU A 134 -8.96 -5.33 -15.38
CA LEU A 134 -8.61 -6.20 -14.25
C LEU A 134 -9.41 -7.51 -14.21
N GLY A 135 -10.13 -7.82 -15.31
CA GLY A 135 -10.94 -9.03 -15.38
C GLY A 135 -12.06 -9.09 -14.36
N MET A 136 -12.60 -7.93 -13.95
CA MET A 136 -13.77 -7.83 -13.08
C MET A 136 -15.03 -7.58 -13.92
N ASP A 137 -16.11 -8.29 -13.60
CA ASP A 137 -17.42 -8.01 -14.21
C ASP A 137 -17.88 -6.59 -13.85
N PRO A 138 -18.22 -5.73 -14.83
CA PRO A 138 -18.76 -4.39 -14.57
C PRO A 138 -19.99 -4.35 -13.65
N ALA A 139 -20.73 -5.45 -13.51
CA ALA A 139 -21.85 -5.57 -12.57
C ALA A 139 -21.41 -5.36 -11.10
N PHE A 140 -20.14 -5.58 -10.76
CA PHE A 140 -19.59 -5.29 -9.43
C PHE A 140 -19.70 -3.80 -9.06
N ALA A 141 -19.80 -2.89 -10.03
CA ALA A 141 -20.01 -1.47 -9.77
C ALA A 141 -21.27 -1.18 -8.93
N GLN A 142 -22.30 -2.03 -9.03
CA GLN A 142 -23.55 -1.90 -8.30
C GLN A 142 -23.57 -2.68 -6.96
N ARG A 143 -22.56 -3.53 -6.71
CA ARG A 143 -22.45 -4.27 -5.44
C ARG A 143 -21.84 -3.37 -4.36
N ASN A 144 -22.12 -3.70 -3.11
CA ASN A 144 -21.49 -3.01 -1.99
C ASN A 144 -20.00 -3.28 -1.94
N VAL A 145 -19.22 -2.29 -1.48
CA VAL A 145 -17.76 -2.35 -1.41
C VAL A 145 -17.32 -3.59 -0.65
N ASN A 146 -16.62 -4.48 -1.33
CA ASN A 146 -16.01 -5.71 -0.83
C ASN A 146 -16.98 -6.74 -0.20
N GLU A 147 -18.29 -6.46 -0.11
CA GLU A 147 -19.26 -7.36 0.51
C GLU A 147 -19.46 -8.62 -0.34
N GLY A 148 -19.09 -9.76 0.26
CA GLY A 148 -19.15 -11.06 -0.41
C GLY A 148 -18.20 -11.19 -1.61
N PHE A 149 -17.15 -10.36 -1.70
CA PHE A 149 -16.09 -10.54 -2.69
C PHE A 149 -15.13 -11.62 -2.22
N SER A 150 -14.66 -12.45 -3.16
CA SER A 150 -13.52 -13.33 -2.93
C SER A 150 -12.26 -12.52 -2.65
N GLY A 151 -11.22 -13.16 -2.09
CA GLY A 151 -9.93 -12.50 -1.85
C GLY A 151 -9.34 -11.89 -3.12
N GLY A 152 -9.39 -12.60 -4.25
CA GLY A 152 -8.91 -12.10 -5.53
C GLY A 152 -9.72 -10.91 -6.06
N GLU A 153 -11.04 -10.92 -5.90
CA GLU A 153 -11.91 -9.80 -6.29
C GLU A 153 -11.66 -8.55 -5.43
N LYS A 154 -11.45 -8.73 -4.12
CA LYS A 154 -11.07 -7.63 -3.22
C LYS A 154 -9.76 -6.97 -3.66
N LYS A 155 -8.73 -7.78 -4.00
CA LYS A 155 -7.44 -7.26 -4.46
C LYS A 155 -7.53 -6.58 -5.84
N ARG A 156 -8.27 -7.16 -6.79
CA ARG A 156 -8.54 -6.49 -8.08
C ARG A 156 -9.27 -5.17 -7.87
N HIS A 157 -10.25 -5.12 -6.97
CA HIS A 157 -10.98 -3.89 -6.63
C HIS A 157 -10.06 -2.81 -6.04
N GLU A 158 -9.05 -3.16 -5.23
CA GLU A 158 -8.04 -2.20 -4.76
C GLU A 158 -7.24 -1.60 -5.93
N ILE A 159 -6.94 -2.38 -6.97
CA ILE A 159 -6.25 -1.85 -8.16
C ILE A 159 -7.19 -1.02 -9.04
N VAL A 160 -8.49 -1.32 -9.10
CA VAL A 160 -9.49 -0.41 -9.71
C VAL A 160 -9.47 0.95 -9.00
N GLN A 161 -9.43 0.96 -7.65
CA GLN A 161 -9.31 2.20 -6.87
C GLN A 161 -8.02 2.94 -7.23
N LEU A 162 -6.88 2.24 -7.24
CA LEU A 162 -5.58 2.82 -7.57
C LEU A 162 -5.58 3.49 -8.96
N GLU A 163 -6.16 2.82 -9.96
CA GLU A 163 -6.25 3.31 -11.34
C GLU A 163 -7.12 4.57 -11.47
N LEU A 164 -8.26 4.61 -10.76
CA LEU A 164 -9.21 5.71 -10.86
C LEU A 164 -8.84 6.91 -9.98
N LEU A 165 -8.32 6.66 -8.78
CA LEU A 165 -7.98 7.72 -7.82
C LEU A 165 -6.64 8.38 -8.12
N ARG A 166 -5.70 7.69 -8.79
CA ARG A 166 -4.39 8.18 -9.23
C ARG A 166 -3.61 8.89 -8.12
N PRO A 167 -3.26 8.19 -7.03
CA PRO A 167 -2.48 8.78 -5.96
C PRO A 167 -1.06 9.13 -6.42
N LYS A 168 -0.34 9.88 -5.59
CA LYS A 168 1.09 10.19 -5.80
C LYS A 168 1.99 9.04 -5.34
N ILE A 169 1.61 8.45 -4.19
CA ILE A 169 2.31 7.32 -3.56
C ILE A 169 1.28 6.25 -3.19
N ALA A 170 1.55 5.02 -3.60
CA ALA A 170 0.77 3.85 -3.25
C ALA A 170 1.57 2.95 -2.30
N ILE A 171 0.98 2.63 -1.15
CA ILE A 171 1.48 1.63 -0.21
C ILE A 171 0.64 0.37 -0.43
N LEU A 172 1.28 -0.72 -0.84
CA LEU A 172 0.64 -1.99 -1.16
C LEU A 172 1.04 -3.02 -0.10
N ASP A 173 0.15 -3.27 0.88
CA ASP A 173 0.44 -4.18 1.99
C ASP A 173 -0.05 -5.59 1.68
N GLU A 174 0.90 -6.51 1.43
CA GLU A 174 0.66 -7.92 1.10
C GLU A 174 -0.44 -8.14 0.04
N THR A 175 -0.39 -7.34 -1.04
CA THR A 175 -1.38 -7.39 -2.13
C THR A 175 -1.38 -8.72 -2.87
N ASP A 176 -0.34 -9.53 -2.71
CA ASP A 176 -0.19 -10.89 -3.27
C ASP A 176 -0.73 -11.99 -2.36
N SER A 177 -1.14 -11.68 -1.14
CA SER A 177 -1.63 -12.67 -0.18
C SER A 177 -2.95 -13.31 -0.65
N GLY A 178 -3.00 -14.66 -0.66
CA GLY A 178 -4.20 -15.41 -1.04
C GLY A 178 -4.53 -15.40 -2.53
N LEU A 179 -3.68 -14.86 -3.40
CA LEU A 179 -3.86 -14.88 -4.85
C LEU A 179 -3.26 -16.14 -5.47
N ASP A 180 -3.99 -16.72 -6.43
CA ASP A 180 -3.43 -17.69 -7.39
C ASP A 180 -2.53 -16.96 -8.41
N VAL A 181 -1.86 -17.73 -9.25
CA VAL A 181 -0.87 -17.19 -10.22
C VAL A 181 -1.51 -16.24 -11.23
N ASP A 182 -2.73 -16.54 -11.69
CA ASP A 182 -3.41 -15.71 -12.70
C ASP A 182 -3.91 -14.40 -12.09
N ALA A 183 -4.51 -14.45 -10.89
CA ALA A 183 -4.93 -13.24 -10.17
C ALA A 183 -3.73 -12.36 -9.80
N LEU A 184 -2.62 -12.97 -9.37
CA LEU A 184 -1.38 -12.24 -9.06
C LEU A 184 -0.85 -11.51 -10.29
N ARG A 185 -0.84 -12.16 -11.46
CA ARG A 185 -0.42 -11.55 -12.71
C ARG A 185 -1.29 -10.33 -13.05
N VAL A 186 -2.62 -10.49 -13.05
CA VAL A 186 -3.57 -9.42 -13.38
C VAL A 186 -3.42 -8.22 -12.45
N VAL A 187 -3.31 -8.46 -11.14
CA VAL A 187 -3.09 -7.41 -10.13
C VAL A 187 -1.77 -6.70 -10.37
N SER A 188 -0.70 -7.45 -10.60
CA SER A 188 0.64 -6.88 -10.84
C SER A 188 0.72 -6.07 -12.13
N GLU A 189 0.12 -6.56 -13.22
CA GLU A 189 0.01 -5.81 -14.49
C GLU A 189 -0.80 -4.52 -14.29
N GLY A 190 -1.84 -4.55 -13.45
CA GLY A 190 -2.60 -3.37 -13.07
C GLY A 190 -1.73 -2.32 -12.37
N VAL A 191 -0.93 -2.71 -11.38
CA VAL A 191 0.01 -1.81 -10.67
C VAL A 191 1.03 -1.21 -11.66
N ASN A 192 1.65 -2.05 -12.49
CA ASN A 192 2.62 -1.59 -13.48
C ASN A 192 2.02 -0.58 -14.45
N ARG A 193 0.81 -0.86 -14.98
CA ARG A 193 0.10 0.07 -15.87
C ARG A 193 -0.17 1.41 -15.20
N VAL A 194 -0.58 1.43 -13.92
CA VAL A 194 -0.78 2.68 -13.19
C VAL A 194 0.55 3.41 -13.01
N LYS A 195 1.63 2.71 -12.65
CA LYS A 195 2.98 3.28 -12.54
C LYS A 195 3.41 3.93 -13.87
N GLU A 196 3.27 3.22 -14.98
CA GLU A 196 3.65 3.71 -16.31
C GLU A 196 2.83 4.93 -16.77
N THR A 197 1.53 4.96 -16.46
CA THR A 197 0.63 6.02 -16.95
C THR A 197 0.59 7.25 -16.06
N THR A 198 0.87 7.11 -14.75
CA THR A 198 0.75 8.20 -13.77
C THR A 198 2.06 8.56 -13.09
N GLY A 199 3.07 7.69 -13.16
CA GLY A 199 4.35 7.89 -12.50
C GLY A 199 4.25 7.79 -10.97
N ILE A 200 3.32 7.02 -10.40
CA ILE A 200 3.22 6.85 -8.95
C ILE A 200 4.51 6.27 -8.37
N GLY A 201 4.86 6.70 -7.13
CA GLY A 201 5.82 5.98 -6.29
C GLY A 201 5.11 4.82 -5.59
N THR A 202 5.77 3.68 -5.50
CA THR A 202 5.17 2.45 -4.93
C THR A 202 6.01 1.94 -3.77
N LEU A 203 5.38 1.75 -2.61
CA LEU A 203 5.94 1.04 -1.47
C LEU A 203 5.24 -0.31 -1.37
N LEU A 204 5.88 -1.37 -1.85
CA LEU A 204 5.36 -2.73 -1.88
C LEU A 204 5.84 -3.50 -0.65
N ILE A 205 4.92 -3.89 0.22
CA ILE A 205 5.21 -4.74 1.37
C ILE A 205 4.84 -6.17 1.01
N THR A 206 5.80 -7.08 1.06
CA THR A 206 5.58 -8.50 0.81
C THR A 206 6.61 -9.35 1.56
N HIS A 207 6.24 -10.58 1.84
CA HIS A 207 7.17 -11.61 2.34
C HIS A 207 7.43 -12.69 1.28
N TYR A 208 6.86 -12.55 0.07
CA TYR A 208 7.05 -13.46 -1.05
C TYR A 208 7.75 -12.76 -2.22
N THR A 209 8.73 -13.43 -2.79
CA THR A 209 9.43 -12.95 -4.00
C THR A 209 8.61 -13.10 -5.27
N ARG A 210 7.57 -13.94 -5.26
CA ARG A 210 6.75 -14.23 -6.45
C ARG A 210 6.13 -12.97 -7.09
N ILE A 211 5.68 -11.98 -6.29
CA ILE A 211 5.14 -10.72 -6.82
C ILE A 211 6.23 -9.87 -7.49
N LEU A 212 7.48 -9.94 -7.00
CA LEU A 212 8.60 -9.18 -7.52
C LEU A 212 9.05 -9.65 -8.92
N ARG A 213 8.61 -10.84 -9.35
CA ARG A 213 8.79 -11.32 -10.74
C ARG A 213 7.94 -10.52 -11.73
N TYR A 214 6.83 -9.93 -11.28
CA TYR A 214 5.91 -9.13 -12.09
C TYR A 214 6.08 -7.63 -11.85
N ILE A 215 6.24 -7.21 -10.58
CA ILE A 215 6.50 -5.81 -10.19
C ILE A 215 7.97 -5.72 -9.80
N LYS A 216 8.82 -5.32 -10.75
CA LYS A 216 10.27 -5.21 -10.49
C LYS A 216 10.53 -4.02 -9.57
N PRO A 217 11.12 -4.23 -8.38
CA PRO A 217 11.51 -3.14 -7.51
C PRO A 217 12.77 -2.45 -8.03
N ASP A 218 12.86 -1.14 -7.81
CA ASP A 218 14.08 -0.37 -7.99
C ASP A 218 15.00 -0.54 -6.76
N PHE A 219 14.36 -0.67 -5.56
CA PHE A 219 15.04 -0.85 -4.27
C PHE A 219 14.39 -1.94 -3.45
N VAL A 220 15.17 -2.70 -2.73
CA VAL A 220 14.72 -3.73 -1.77
C VAL A 220 15.27 -3.41 -0.39
N HIS A 221 14.40 -3.40 0.61
CA HIS A 221 14.73 -3.11 2.00
C HIS A 221 14.42 -4.31 2.87
N VAL A 222 15.42 -4.79 3.62
CA VAL A 222 15.24 -5.86 4.59
C VAL A 222 14.77 -5.26 5.90
N PHE A 223 13.57 -5.67 6.34
CA PHE A 223 12.89 -5.11 7.49
C PHE A 223 12.82 -6.12 8.65
N VAL A 224 13.51 -5.84 9.74
CA VAL A 224 13.59 -6.73 10.92
C VAL A 224 13.45 -5.91 12.19
N ALA A 225 12.65 -6.40 13.14
CA ALA A 225 12.47 -5.79 14.47
C ALA A 225 12.20 -4.26 14.42
N GLY A 226 11.35 -3.83 13.49
CA GLY A 226 10.94 -2.43 13.35
C GLY A 226 11.95 -1.51 12.69
N LYS A 227 12.97 -2.04 12.02
CA LYS A 227 14.02 -1.27 11.34
C LYS A 227 14.32 -1.81 9.95
N ILE A 228 14.83 -0.95 9.08
CA ILE A 228 15.52 -1.35 7.84
C ILE A 228 16.96 -1.69 8.24
N VAL A 229 17.39 -2.92 7.96
CA VAL A 229 18.71 -3.44 8.36
C VAL A 229 19.66 -3.63 7.19
N GLU A 230 19.14 -3.74 5.98
CA GLU A 230 19.92 -3.78 4.73
C GLU A 230 19.09 -3.18 3.59
N GLU A 231 19.74 -2.52 2.66
CA GLU A 231 19.16 -1.99 1.42
C GLU A 231 19.97 -2.44 0.23
N GLY A 232 19.29 -2.71 -0.89
CA GLY A 232 19.94 -3.12 -2.13
C GLY A 232 19.03 -3.02 -3.33
N GLY A 233 19.51 -3.49 -4.47
CA GLY A 233 18.73 -3.63 -5.69
C GLY A 233 17.88 -4.91 -5.73
N PRO A 234 17.31 -5.24 -6.89
CA PRO A 234 16.47 -6.44 -7.07
C PRO A 234 17.16 -7.76 -6.67
N GLU A 235 18.49 -7.84 -6.81
CA GLU A 235 19.31 -9.00 -6.45
C GLU A 235 19.23 -9.35 -4.95
N LEU A 236 18.94 -8.37 -4.09
CA LEU A 236 18.75 -8.61 -2.66
C LEU A 236 17.51 -9.47 -2.41
N ALA A 237 16.46 -9.32 -3.19
CA ALA A 237 15.26 -10.16 -3.07
C ALA A 237 15.55 -11.62 -3.41
N GLU A 238 16.36 -11.88 -4.46
CA GLU A 238 16.76 -13.24 -4.85
C GLU A 238 17.61 -13.88 -3.75
N LYS A 239 18.53 -13.11 -3.15
CA LYS A 239 19.34 -13.55 -2.03
C LYS A 239 18.49 -13.90 -0.81
N LEU A 240 17.45 -13.09 -0.49
CA LEU A 240 16.54 -13.37 0.60
C LEU A 240 15.68 -14.63 0.36
N GLU A 241 15.32 -14.92 -0.91
CA GLU A 241 14.63 -16.16 -1.27
C GLU A 241 15.50 -17.38 -1.05
N ALA A 242 16.80 -17.29 -1.34
CA ALA A 242 17.74 -18.39 -1.21
C ALA A 242 18.24 -18.63 0.22
N GLU A 243 18.53 -17.56 0.97
CA GLU A 243 19.20 -17.61 2.27
C GLU A 243 18.26 -17.42 3.47
N GLY A 244 17.04 -16.89 3.25
CA GLY A 244 16.12 -16.53 4.32
C GLY A 244 16.54 -15.30 5.14
N TYR A 245 15.90 -15.11 6.29
CA TYR A 245 16.13 -13.95 7.17
C TYR A 245 16.96 -14.26 8.41
N GLU A 246 17.44 -15.50 8.63
CA GLU A 246 18.08 -15.95 9.88
C GLU A 246 19.27 -15.08 10.28
N ARG A 247 20.11 -14.71 9.32
CA ARG A 247 21.31 -13.88 9.59
C ARG A 247 20.98 -12.50 10.17
N TYR A 248 19.80 -11.95 9.84
CA TYR A 248 19.36 -10.62 10.30
C TYR A 248 18.68 -10.70 11.67
N VAL A 249 18.03 -11.83 11.98
CA VAL A 249 17.32 -12.03 13.24
C VAL A 249 18.32 -12.33 14.38
N THR A 250 19.36 -13.12 14.12
CA THR A 250 20.41 -13.42 15.10
C THR A 250 21.27 -12.21 15.45
N GLY A 251 21.49 -11.28 14.53
CA GLY A 251 22.22 -10.03 14.77
C GLY A 251 21.42 -8.93 15.47
N ALA A 252 20.11 -9.03 15.50
CA ALA A 252 19.24 -8.03 16.17
C ALA A 252 18.97 -8.35 17.65
N ALA A 253 19.45 -9.50 18.14
CA ALA A 253 19.29 -9.96 19.54
C ALA A 253 20.54 -9.72 20.42
N ALA A 254 21.56 -9.02 19.90
CA ALA A 254 22.80 -8.71 20.59
C ALA A 254 22.89 -7.26 21.06
#